data_bda1ef371f45f0faf3d6ab7c12abde21
#
_entry.id   bda1ef371f45f0faf3d6ab7c12abde21
#
_cell.length_a   1.000
_cell.length_b   1.000
_cell.length_c   1.000
_cell.angle_alpha   90.00
_cell.angle_beta   90.00
_cell.angle_gamma   90.00
#
_symmetry.space_group_name_H-M   'P 1'
#
loop_
_entity.id
_entity.type
_entity.pdbx_description
1 polymer ?
#
loop_
_entity_poly.entity_id
_entity_poly.type
_entity_poly.pdbx_seq_one_letter_code
_entity_poly.pdbx_strand_id
1 'polypeptide(L)'
;MNLFHRQLRTSIKLGVLFCMLGVHGLAQAQTYPSRPIKMIVPFPAGGTTDIVARLVAQKMSESMGQPVTVDNRAGAGGSIGADMMAKAPPDGHTILMHNLSFPLASVAQALANRSPFNVETDFAGVSIAVYVPFVWTASPTVPAKDLQELANLLRNNASLQYNYGSTGPGSTMHVLGEAYKKSTKVNIMHIPFKGAAPLKQELLAGRLQIGGDQLSSSLAEIKAGTIKALATSASKRIPELPDVPTVKELGLPSLELEGWNGIFAPAKTPKDIIERLNKEVISAVRHPDVMKRLSDLGAEAVGSTPSEQDAMLKKQMDQFRAIIRDMKLE
;
A
#
# COMPACT_ATOMS: atom_id res chain seq x y z
N MET A 1 -32.45 -53.08 -54.27
CA MET A 1 -32.33 -53.01 -52.80
C MET A 1 -31.06 -52.32 -52.32
N ASN A 2 -30.06 -52.04 -53.14
CA ASN A 2 -28.77 -51.46 -52.73
C ASN A 2 -28.66 -49.89 -52.79
N LEU A 3 -29.49 -49.21 -53.56
CA LEU A 3 -29.42 -47.72 -53.68
C LEU A 3 -30.08 -47.02 -52.50
N PHE A 4 -31.16 -47.56 -51.95
CA PHE A 4 -31.86 -46.92 -50.83
C PHE A 4 -31.04 -46.93 -49.54
N HIS A 5 -30.27 -47.96 -49.26
CA HIS A 5 -29.40 -48.04 -48.09
C HIS A 5 -28.17 -47.15 -48.20
N ARG A 6 -27.73 -46.79 -49.39
CA ARG A 6 -26.58 -45.90 -49.65
C ARG A 6 -26.95 -44.41 -49.42
N GLN A 7 -28.16 -44.03 -49.84
CA GLN A 7 -28.66 -42.66 -49.58
C GLN A 7 -28.97 -42.41 -48.11
N LEU A 8 -29.54 -43.39 -47.40
CA LEU A 8 -29.83 -43.29 -45.97
C LEU A 8 -28.57 -43.11 -45.12
N ARG A 9 -27.46 -43.83 -45.47
CA ARG A 9 -26.17 -43.70 -44.80
C ARG A 9 -25.48 -42.37 -45.05
N THR A 10 -25.66 -41.79 -46.19
CA THR A 10 -25.09 -40.46 -46.54
C THR A 10 -25.83 -39.32 -45.83
N SER A 11 -27.16 -39.40 -45.76
CA SER A 11 -27.98 -38.44 -45.00
C SER A 11 -27.73 -38.46 -43.49
N ILE A 12 -27.53 -39.65 -42.90
CA ILE A 12 -27.18 -39.81 -41.50
C ILE A 12 -25.78 -39.23 -41.20
N LYS A 13 -24.79 -39.49 -42.08
CA LYS A 13 -23.44 -38.91 -41.91
C LYS A 13 -23.43 -37.38 -42.04
N LEU A 14 -24.23 -36.82 -42.92
CA LEU A 14 -24.36 -35.37 -43.10
C LEU A 14 -25.07 -34.74 -41.91
N GLY A 15 -26.09 -35.38 -41.34
CA GLY A 15 -26.80 -34.95 -40.14
C GLY A 15 -25.93 -34.96 -38.89
N VAL A 16 -25.09 -36.00 -38.72
CA VAL A 16 -24.16 -36.08 -37.58
C VAL A 16 -23.02 -35.06 -37.70
N LEU A 17 -22.55 -34.77 -38.92
CA LEU A 17 -21.54 -33.75 -39.17
C LEU A 17 -22.08 -32.34 -38.87
N PHE A 18 -23.34 -32.07 -39.19
CA PHE A 18 -23.99 -30.80 -38.90
C PHE A 18 -24.30 -30.61 -37.42
N CYS A 19 -24.62 -31.67 -36.67
CA CYS A 19 -24.76 -31.62 -35.21
C CYS A 19 -23.42 -31.41 -34.48
N MET A 20 -22.29 -31.91 -35.03
CA MET A 20 -20.96 -31.67 -34.43
C MET A 20 -20.45 -30.25 -34.66
N LEU A 21 -20.89 -29.55 -35.69
CA LEU A 21 -20.54 -28.14 -35.96
C LEU A 21 -21.36 -27.15 -35.15
N GLY A 22 -22.49 -27.55 -34.55
CA GLY A 22 -23.38 -26.72 -33.76
C GLY A 22 -23.04 -26.59 -32.28
N VAL A 23 -22.07 -27.35 -31.76
CA VAL A 23 -21.62 -27.36 -30.35
C VAL A 23 -20.33 -26.55 -30.16
N HIS A 24 -20.01 -25.63 -31.07
CA HIS A 24 -19.13 -24.52 -30.66
C HIS A 24 -19.96 -23.61 -29.77
N GLY A 25 -20.11 -24.07 -28.53
CA GLY A 25 -20.76 -23.30 -27.49
C GLY A 25 -20.23 -21.86 -27.54
N LEU A 26 -21.12 -20.92 -27.59
CA LEU A 26 -20.88 -19.55 -27.20
C LEU A 26 -20.18 -19.62 -25.83
N ALA A 27 -18.83 -19.67 -25.83
CA ALA A 27 -18.07 -19.34 -24.67
C ALA A 27 -18.47 -17.87 -24.37
N GLN A 28 -19.55 -17.69 -23.62
CA GLN A 28 -19.85 -16.40 -23.05
C GLN A 28 -18.60 -16.04 -22.26
N ALA A 29 -17.86 -15.08 -22.78
CA ALA A 29 -16.77 -14.47 -22.02
C ALA A 29 -17.39 -14.07 -20.68
N GLN A 30 -17.04 -14.80 -19.62
CA GLN A 30 -17.55 -14.50 -18.28
C GLN A 30 -17.24 -13.03 -18.02
N THR A 31 -18.31 -12.24 -17.85
CA THR A 31 -18.15 -10.81 -17.56
C THR A 31 -17.36 -10.66 -16.28
N TYR A 32 -16.19 -10.06 -16.36
CA TYR A 32 -15.38 -9.76 -15.17
C TYR A 32 -15.97 -8.56 -14.43
N PRO A 33 -16.13 -8.64 -13.08
CA PRO A 33 -15.88 -9.78 -12.21
C PRO A 33 -17.07 -10.78 -12.17
N SER A 34 -16.79 -12.08 -12.23
CA SER A 34 -17.79 -13.16 -12.15
C SER A 34 -18.09 -13.64 -10.74
N ARG A 35 -17.28 -13.23 -9.76
CA ARG A 35 -17.36 -13.59 -8.35
C ARG A 35 -16.72 -12.50 -7.48
N PRO A 36 -16.88 -12.52 -6.14
CA PRO A 36 -16.29 -11.53 -5.25
C PRO A 36 -14.78 -11.34 -5.46
N ILE A 37 -14.32 -10.09 -5.35
CA ILE A 37 -12.92 -9.71 -5.40
C ILE A 37 -12.38 -9.62 -3.97
N LYS A 38 -11.23 -10.22 -3.70
CA LYS A 38 -10.50 -10.09 -2.45
C LYS A 38 -9.43 -9.02 -2.57
N MET A 39 -9.49 -7.99 -1.75
CA MET A 39 -8.45 -6.96 -1.64
C MET A 39 -7.60 -7.25 -0.40
N ILE A 40 -6.40 -7.79 -0.61
CA ILE A 40 -5.43 -8.02 0.47
C ILE A 40 -4.90 -6.66 0.92
N VAL A 41 -4.89 -6.45 2.24
CA VAL A 41 -4.25 -5.31 2.91
C VAL A 41 -3.20 -5.88 3.86
N PRO A 42 -1.89 -5.62 3.63
CA PRO A 42 -0.82 -6.28 4.38
C PRO A 42 -0.52 -5.64 5.74
N PHE A 43 -1.50 -4.97 6.32
CA PHE A 43 -1.45 -4.30 7.61
C PHE A 43 -2.73 -4.57 8.43
N PRO A 44 -2.68 -4.39 9.78
CA PRO A 44 -3.88 -4.51 10.61
C PRO A 44 -4.94 -3.47 10.25
N ALA A 45 -6.17 -3.77 10.62
CA ALA A 45 -7.28 -2.83 10.50
C ALA A 45 -6.99 -1.52 11.27
N GLY A 46 -7.51 -0.39 10.77
CA GLY A 46 -7.38 0.94 11.36
C GLY A 46 -6.11 1.70 11.00
N GLY A 47 -5.17 1.13 10.25
CA GLY A 47 -4.08 1.87 9.60
C GLY A 47 -4.54 2.56 8.32
N THR A 48 -3.79 3.55 7.83
CA THR A 48 -4.14 4.32 6.62
C THR A 48 -4.48 3.44 5.43
N THR A 49 -3.65 2.42 5.14
CA THR A 49 -3.88 1.52 4.00
C THR A 49 -5.22 0.78 4.11
N ASP A 50 -5.62 0.35 5.31
CA ASP A 50 -6.92 -0.30 5.55
C ASP A 50 -8.08 0.68 5.37
N ILE A 51 -7.95 1.90 5.90
CA ILE A 51 -8.97 2.95 5.77
C ILE A 51 -9.22 3.26 4.29
N VAL A 52 -8.16 3.51 3.52
CA VAL A 52 -8.26 3.78 2.08
C VAL A 52 -8.81 2.57 1.33
N ALA A 53 -8.35 1.36 1.64
CA ALA A 53 -8.83 0.12 1.01
C ALA A 53 -10.33 -0.06 1.16
N ARG A 54 -10.88 0.20 2.35
CA ARG A 54 -12.32 0.08 2.62
C ARG A 54 -13.15 1.11 1.86
N LEU A 55 -12.69 2.36 1.79
CA LEU A 55 -13.35 3.41 1.02
C LEU A 55 -13.41 3.05 -0.49
N VAL A 56 -12.29 2.61 -1.05
CA VAL A 56 -12.20 2.20 -2.46
C VAL A 56 -13.01 0.92 -2.71
N ALA A 57 -12.87 -0.10 -1.87
CA ALA A 57 -13.56 -1.38 -2.00
C ALA A 57 -15.08 -1.23 -1.96
N GLN A 58 -15.61 -0.34 -1.11
CA GLN A 58 -17.04 -0.05 -1.06
C GLN A 58 -17.54 0.46 -2.41
N LYS A 59 -16.91 1.47 -2.99
CA LYS A 59 -17.33 2.06 -4.26
C LYS A 59 -17.12 1.12 -5.44
N MET A 60 -16.03 0.36 -5.44
CA MET A 60 -15.83 -0.70 -6.43
C MET A 60 -16.94 -1.78 -6.34
N SER A 61 -17.36 -2.16 -5.14
CA SER A 61 -18.46 -3.13 -4.98
C SER A 61 -19.76 -2.61 -5.58
N GLU A 62 -20.07 -1.34 -5.36
CA GLU A 62 -21.28 -0.68 -5.89
C GLU A 62 -21.27 -0.65 -7.44
N SER A 63 -20.10 -0.31 -8.04
CA SER A 63 -19.99 -0.14 -9.50
C SER A 63 -19.82 -1.45 -10.26
N MET A 64 -19.15 -2.45 -9.67
CA MET A 64 -18.84 -3.73 -10.32
C MET A 64 -19.94 -4.78 -10.13
N GLY A 65 -20.90 -4.56 -9.24
CA GLY A 65 -21.99 -5.51 -8.96
C GLY A 65 -21.52 -6.80 -8.27
N GLN A 66 -20.28 -6.84 -7.78
CA GLN A 66 -19.71 -7.94 -7.01
C GLN A 66 -19.03 -7.39 -5.77
N PRO A 67 -19.09 -8.08 -4.62
CA PRO A 67 -18.42 -7.65 -3.41
C PRO A 67 -16.91 -7.54 -3.60
N VAL A 68 -16.32 -6.40 -3.18
CA VAL A 68 -14.88 -6.23 -3.00
C VAL A 68 -14.60 -6.23 -1.51
N THR A 69 -13.97 -7.28 -1.00
CA THR A 69 -13.79 -7.51 0.45
C THR A 69 -12.34 -7.29 0.85
N VAL A 70 -12.13 -6.52 1.93
CA VAL A 70 -10.80 -6.26 2.49
C VAL A 70 -10.39 -7.43 3.40
N ASP A 71 -9.22 -8.01 3.13
CA ASP A 71 -8.61 -9.12 3.89
C ASP A 71 -7.25 -8.66 4.47
N ASN A 72 -7.21 -8.38 5.77
CA ASN A 72 -6.01 -7.90 6.45
C ASN A 72 -5.02 -9.06 6.71
N ARG A 73 -3.81 -9.02 6.09
CA ARG A 73 -2.74 -10.02 6.20
C ARG A 73 -1.43 -9.38 6.65
N ALA A 74 -1.41 -8.98 7.91
CA ALA A 74 -0.32 -8.21 8.48
C ALA A 74 0.94 -9.04 8.78
N GLY A 75 2.11 -8.40 8.68
CA GLY A 75 3.39 -8.94 9.14
C GLY A 75 4.56 -8.61 8.22
N ALA A 76 5.78 -8.63 8.76
CA ALA A 76 7.05 -8.40 8.07
C ALA A 76 7.05 -7.14 7.18
N GLY A 77 6.58 -5.99 7.71
CA GLY A 77 6.52 -4.73 6.96
C GLY A 77 5.58 -4.75 5.75
N GLY A 78 4.64 -5.72 5.70
CA GLY A 78 3.69 -5.92 4.59
C GLY A 78 4.05 -7.08 3.66
N SER A 79 5.22 -7.70 3.81
CA SER A 79 5.69 -8.74 2.88
C SER A 79 4.86 -10.03 2.94
N ILE A 80 4.21 -10.35 4.08
CA ILE A 80 3.36 -11.56 4.17
C ILE A 80 2.15 -11.43 3.22
N GLY A 81 1.44 -10.31 3.26
CA GLY A 81 0.31 -10.08 2.35
C GLY A 81 0.73 -9.96 0.89
N ALA A 82 1.89 -9.35 0.62
CA ALA A 82 2.45 -9.25 -0.71
C ALA A 82 2.83 -10.63 -1.29
N ASP A 83 3.47 -11.51 -0.50
CA ASP A 83 3.80 -12.87 -0.92
C ASP A 83 2.54 -13.70 -1.24
N MET A 84 1.49 -13.58 -0.43
CA MET A 84 0.19 -14.21 -0.74
C MET A 84 -0.38 -13.74 -2.07
N MET A 85 -0.23 -12.45 -2.38
CA MET A 85 -0.69 -11.86 -3.64
C MET A 85 0.14 -12.33 -4.83
N ALA A 86 1.47 -12.39 -4.72
CA ALA A 86 2.38 -12.88 -5.77
C ALA A 86 2.03 -14.31 -6.22
N LYS A 87 1.48 -15.12 -5.31
CA LYS A 87 1.08 -16.52 -5.54
C LYS A 87 -0.40 -16.68 -5.93
N ALA A 88 -1.16 -15.59 -5.99
CA ALA A 88 -2.58 -15.66 -6.33
C ALA A 88 -2.80 -15.92 -7.82
N PRO A 89 -3.94 -16.53 -8.22
CA PRO A 89 -4.31 -16.66 -9.63
C PRO A 89 -4.39 -15.29 -10.30
N PRO A 90 -3.85 -15.14 -11.53
CA PRO A 90 -3.84 -13.86 -12.25
C PRO A 90 -5.16 -13.61 -12.99
N ASP A 91 -6.29 -13.76 -12.29
CA ASP A 91 -7.65 -13.63 -12.83
C ASP A 91 -8.38 -12.36 -12.36
N GLY A 92 -7.66 -11.47 -11.65
CA GLY A 92 -8.19 -10.21 -11.13
C GLY A 92 -9.09 -10.32 -9.90
N HIS A 93 -9.40 -11.53 -9.41
CA HIS A 93 -10.26 -11.68 -8.22
C HIS A 93 -9.49 -11.66 -6.88
N THR A 94 -8.17 -11.49 -6.95
CA THR A 94 -7.34 -11.14 -5.81
C THR A 94 -6.47 -9.96 -6.19
N ILE A 95 -6.57 -8.86 -5.45
CA ILE A 95 -5.80 -7.63 -5.64
C ILE A 95 -5.14 -7.24 -4.32
N LEU A 96 -4.11 -6.40 -4.37
CA LEU A 96 -3.36 -5.95 -3.20
C LEU A 96 -3.45 -4.42 -3.09
N MET A 97 -3.88 -3.89 -1.96
CA MET A 97 -3.65 -2.49 -1.61
C MET A 97 -2.39 -2.41 -0.75
N HIS A 98 -1.37 -1.70 -1.23
CA HIS A 98 -0.13 -1.51 -0.47
C HIS A 98 0.28 -0.04 -0.49
N ASN A 99 1.25 0.32 0.35
CA ASN A 99 1.79 1.66 0.46
C ASN A 99 3.29 1.70 0.15
N LEU A 100 3.93 2.85 0.36
CA LEU A 100 5.36 3.07 0.11
C LEU A 100 6.29 2.07 0.82
N SER A 101 5.84 1.38 1.87
CA SER A 101 6.64 0.29 2.47
C SER A 101 6.86 -0.89 1.50
N PHE A 102 6.05 -1.02 0.44
CA PHE A 102 6.16 -2.11 -0.52
C PHE A 102 7.54 -2.13 -1.24
N PRO A 103 7.93 -1.09 -1.98
CA PRO A 103 9.25 -1.06 -2.57
C PRO A 103 10.39 -1.01 -1.54
N LEU A 104 10.21 -0.31 -0.42
CA LEU A 104 11.24 -0.21 0.63
C LEU A 104 11.55 -1.56 1.26
N ALA A 105 10.54 -2.28 1.76
CA ALA A 105 10.71 -3.59 2.37
C ALA A 105 11.26 -4.61 1.38
N SER A 106 10.82 -4.55 0.11
CA SER A 106 11.29 -5.46 -0.93
C SER A 106 12.76 -5.25 -1.26
N VAL A 107 13.21 -3.99 -1.34
CA VAL A 107 14.64 -3.69 -1.55
C VAL A 107 15.46 -4.15 -0.34
N ALA A 108 15.01 -3.87 0.89
CA ALA A 108 15.71 -4.30 2.10
C ALA A 108 15.85 -5.83 2.17
N GLN A 109 14.78 -6.57 1.87
CA GLN A 109 14.79 -8.03 1.86
C GLN A 109 15.61 -8.62 0.71
N ALA A 110 15.58 -8.00 -0.48
CA ALA A 110 16.39 -8.43 -1.61
C ALA A 110 17.90 -8.28 -1.32
N LEU A 111 18.31 -7.16 -0.73
CA LEU A 111 19.70 -6.95 -0.30
C LEU A 111 20.15 -7.93 0.80
N ALA A 112 19.22 -8.39 1.63
CA ALA A 112 19.46 -9.41 2.64
C ALA A 112 19.33 -10.86 2.11
N ASN A 113 19.08 -11.07 0.81
CA ASN A 113 18.77 -12.37 0.19
C ASN A 113 17.60 -13.11 0.86
N ARG A 114 16.56 -12.39 1.30
CA ARG A 114 15.39 -12.91 2.03
C ARG A 114 14.05 -12.60 1.34
N SER A 115 14.06 -12.04 0.11
CA SER A 115 12.82 -11.67 -0.56
C SER A 115 12.06 -12.90 -1.05
N PRO A 116 10.79 -13.10 -0.66
CA PRO A 116 9.96 -14.20 -1.12
C PRO A 116 9.34 -13.96 -2.51
N PHE A 117 9.43 -12.76 -3.05
CA PHE A 117 8.90 -12.33 -4.34
C PHE A 117 9.78 -11.22 -4.94
N ASN A 118 9.56 -10.92 -6.21
CA ASN A 118 10.16 -9.78 -6.91
C ASN A 118 9.08 -8.77 -7.28
N VAL A 119 9.15 -7.56 -6.72
CA VAL A 119 8.15 -6.50 -6.96
C VAL A 119 8.05 -6.11 -8.42
N GLU A 120 9.16 -6.13 -9.16
CA GLU A 120 9.22 -5.67 -10.55
C GLU A 120 8.70 -6.72 -11.55
N THR A 121 8.64 -8.00 -11.15
CA THR A 121 8.25 -9.11 -12.06
C THR A 121 6.99 -9.85 -11.66
N ASP A 122 6.63 -9.84 -10.39
CA ASP A 122 5.53 -10.65 -9.87
C ASP A 122 4.23 -9.86 -9.70
N PHE A 123 4.29 -8.52 -9.88
CA PHE A 123 3.17 -7.61 -9.72
C PHE A 123 3.00 -6.71 -10.94
N ALA A 124 1.75 -6.38 -11.25
CA ALA A 124 1.36 -5.34 -12.20
C ALA A 124 0.69 -4.20 -11.44
N GLY A 125 1.05 -2.96 -11.72
CA GLY A 125 0.36 -1.79 -11.21
C GLY A 125 -1.06 -1.70 -11.75
N VAL A 126 -2.00 -1.33 -10.87
CA VAL A 126 -3.38 -1.01 -11.26
C VAL A 126 -3.60 0.49 -11.18
N SER A 127 -3.34 1.10 -10.03
CA SER A 127 -3.44 2.56 -9.83
C SER A 127 -2.81 2.98 -8.51
N ILE A 128 -2.10 4.10 -8.49
CA ILE A 128 -1.93 4.87 -7.26
C ILE A 128 -3.29 5.47 -6.92
N ALA A 129 -3.89 4.99 -5.85
CA ALA A 129 -5.21 5.43 -5.44
C ALA A 129 -5.17 6.82 -4.78
N VAL A 130 -4.23 7.01 -3.85
CA VAL A 130 -4.11 8.25 -3.07
C VAL A 130 -2.66 8.59 -2.73
N TYR A 131 -2.37 9.88 -2.55
CA TYR A 131 -1.23 10.36 -1.77
C TYR A 131 -1.66 10.64 -0.33
N VAL A 132 -0.80 10.25 0.63
CA VAL A 132 -1.02 10.50 2.05
C VAL A 132 0.30 10.90 2.69
N PRO A 133 0.42 12.11 3.25
CA PRO A 133 1.65 12.55 3.90
C PRO A 133 2.07 11.62 5.02
N PHE A 134 3.38 11.42 5.18
CA PHE A 134 3.96 10.74 6.32
C PHE A 134 4.22 11.73 7.46
N VAL A 135 3.81 11.39 8.68
CA VAL A 135 3.97 12.25 9.87
C VAL A 135 4.78 11.54 10.93
N TRP A 136 5.82 12.21 11.42
CA TRP A 136 6.56 11.84 12.60
C TRP A 136 5.76 12.20 13.83
N THR A 137 5.56 11.25 14.71
CA THR A 137 4.75 11.42 15.90
C THR A 137 5.54 11.11 17.17
N ALA A 138 5.11 11.67 18.29
CA ALA A 138 5.65 11.36 19.59
C ALA A 138 4.55 11.21 20.64
N SER A 139 4.87 10.47 21.70
CA SER A 139 4.06 10.47 22.92
C SER A 139 3.93 11.89 23.46
N PRO A 140 2.79 12.29 24.06
CA PRO A 140 2.60 13.60 24.66
C PRO A 140 3.60 13.90 25.77
N THR A 141 4.21 12.87 26.37
CA THR A 141 5.22 13.01 27.43
C THR A 141 6.60 13.47 26.93
N VAL A 142 6.87 13.38 25.63
CA VAL A 142 8.15 13.82 25.04
C VAL A 142 8.23 15.34 25.03
N PRO A 143 9.23 15.97 25.72
CA PRO A 143 9.33 17.42 25.82
C PRO A 143 10.06 18.03 24.60
N ALA A 144 9.56 17.75 23.39
CA ALA A 144 10.04 18.30 22.14
C ALA A 144 8.82 18.66 21.25
N LYS A 145 8.93 19.73 20.46
CA LYS A 145 7.89 20.22 19.55
C LYS A 145 8.11 19.77 18.12
N ASP A 146 9.36 19.50 17.77
CA ASP A 146 9.77 19.07 16.45
C ASP A 146 10.95 18.11 16.50
N LEU A 147 11.38 17.57 15.34
CA LEU A 147 12.50 16.64 15.24
C LEU A 147 13.85 17.29 15.57
N GLN A 148 14.02 18.60 15.41
CA GLN A 148 15.27 19.28 15.74
C GLN A 148 15.39 19.46 17.26
N GLU A 149 14.30 19.87 17.94
CA GLU A 149 14.25 19.92 19.41
C GLU A 149 14.46 18.51 20.01
N LEU A 150 13.86 17.49 19.42
CA LEU A 150 14.07 16.09 19.81
C LEU A 150 15.53 15.68 19.72
N ALA A 151 16.21 16.00 18.59
CA ALA A 151 17.62 15.71 18.43
C ALA A 151 18.51 16.42 19.46
N ASN A 152 18.22 17.69 19.76
CA ASN A 152 18.91 18.47 20.78
C ASN A 152 18.69 17.88 22.18
N LEU A 153 17.45 17.51 22.50
CA LEU A 153 17.11 16.86 23.77
C LEU A 153 17.93 15.58 24.00
N LEU A 154 17.97 14.72 23.00
CA LEU A 154 18.65 13.41 23.07
C LEU A 154 20.18 13.55 23.13
N ARG A 155 20.76 14.51 22.40
CA ARG A 155 22.21 14.77 22.44
C ARG A 155 22.67 15.34 23.77
N ASN A 156 21.87 16.20 24.38
CA ASN A 156 22.19 16.85 25.63
C ASN A 156 21.89 15.98 26.87
N ASN A 157 21.19 14.85 26.70
CA ASN A 157 20.79 13.97 27.80
C ASN A 157 21.05 12.51 27.43
N ALA A 158 22.30 12.08 27.50
CA ALA A 158 22.73 10.73 27.12
C ALA A 158 22.07 9.61 27.97
N SER A 159 21.51 9.93 29.13
CA SER A 159 20.74 8.99 29.97
C SER A 159 19.34 8.71 29.48
N LEU A 160 18.80 9.54 28.57
CA LEU A 160 17.47 9.31 27.96
C LEU A 160 17.56 8.18 26.94
N GLN A 161 16.90 7.07 27.26
CA GLN A 161 16.80 5.92 26.36
C GLN A 161 15.44 5.95 25.64
N TYR A 162 15.35 6.70 24.56
CA TYR A 162 14.14 6.74 23.73
C TYR A 162 14.17 5.66 22.66
N ASN A 163 12.97 5.14 22.42
CA ASN A 163 12.72 4.16 21.36
C ASN A 163 11.86 4.78 20.26
N TYR A 164 12.08 4.36 19.03
CA TYR A 164 11.16 4.67 17.94
C TYR A 164 10.50 3.39 17.42
N GLY A 165 9.20 3.48 17.16
CA GLY A 165 8.41 2.40 16.62
C GLY A 165 8.25 2.52 15.11
N SER A 166 8.21 1.39 14.41
CA SER A 166 7.84 1.29 13.01
C SER A 166 6.73 0.28 12.77
N THR A 167 6.15 0.28 11.57
CA THR A 167 5.14 -0.71 11.17
C THR A 167 5.76 -2.06 10.73
N GLY A 168 7.04 -2.26 11.03
CA GLY A 168 7.78 -3.49 10.81
C GLY A 168 9.13 -3.26 10.13
N PRO A 169 10.01 -4.29 10.09
CA PRO A 169 11.31 -4.22 9.45
C PRO A 169 11.18 -3.84 7.95
N GLY A 170 12.02 -2.92 7.47
CA GLY A 170 11.98 -2.41 6.10
C GLY A 170 10.83 -1.46 5.79
N SER A 171 9.91 -1.21 6.72
CA SER A 171 8.83 -0.23 6.51
C SER A 171 9.34 1.21 6.41
N THR A 172 8.49 2.10 5.91
CA THR A 172 8.82 3.52 5.74
C THR A 172 9.40 4.13 7.01
N MET A 173 8.76 3.93 8.16
CA MET A 173 9.25 4.50 9.43
C MET A 173 10.56 3.86 9.91
N HIS A 174 10.81 2.58 9.61
CA HIS A 174 12.10 1.97 9.92
C HIS A 174 13.23 2.68 9.14
N VAL A 175 13.06 2.85 7.83
CA VAL A 175 14.05 3.54 6.97
C VAL A 175 14.22 5.00 7.39
N LEU A 176 13.13 5.72 7.63
CA LEU A 176 13.18 7.12 8.09
C LEU A 176 13.82 7.24 9.47
N GLY A 177 13.55 6.32 10.39
CA GLY A 177 14.16 6.28 11.73
C GLY A 177 15.67 6.11 11.67
N GLU A 178 16.18 5.18 10.85
CA GLU A 178 17.60 4.99 10.65
C GLU A 178 18.27 6.20 9.92
N ALA A 179 17.56 6.80 8.95
CA ALA A 179 18.01 8.03 8.30
C ALA A 179 18.09 9.20 9.30
N TYR A 180 17.13 9.32 10.21
CA TYR A 180 17.15 10.33 11.28
C TYR A 180 18.32 10.13 12.24
N LYS A 181 18.58 8.90 12.70
CA LYS A 181 19.75 8.56 13.51
C LYS A 181 21.05 8.95 12.82
N LYS A 182 21.18 8.59 11.53
CA LYS A 182 22.36 8.91 10.72
C LYS A 182 22.58 10.42 10.57
N SER A 183 21.51 11.18 10.31
CA SER A 183 21.56 12.62 10.06
C SER A 183 21.81 13.43 11.34
N THR A 184 21.24 13.02 12.47
CA THR A 184 21.25 13.78 13.74
C THR A 184 22.26 13.26 14.75
N LYS A 185 22.82 12.06 14.54
CA LYS A 185 23.73 11.37 15.46
C LYS A 185 23.12 11.04 16.82
N VAL A 186 21.78 10.91 16.90
CA VAL A 186 21.09 10.49 18.10
C VAL A 186 21.11 8.96 18.24
N ASN A 187 21.08 8.50 19.49
CA ASN A 187 20.96 7.07 19.80
C ASN A 187 19.52 6.77 20.26
N ILE A 188 18.74 6.17 19.35
CA ILE A 188 17.38 5.67 19.63
C ILE A 188 17.26 4.25 19.09
N MET A 189 16.58 3.38 19.84
CA MET A 189 16.41 1.97 19.48
C MET A 189 15.13 1.74 18.67
N HIS A 190 15.22 0.90 17.64
CA HIS A 190 14.08 0.49 16.83
C HIS A 190 13.23 -0.57 17.51
N ILE A 191 11.91 -0.36 17.59
CA ILE A 191 10.92 -1.34 18.06
C ILE A 191 9.92 -1.61 16.92
N PRO A 192 9.96 -2.79 16.30
CA PRO A 192 9.03 -3.14 15.22
C PRO A 192 7.65 -3.56 15.74
N PHE A 193 6.60 -3.02 15.13
CA PHE A 193 5.21 -3.40 15.35
C PHE A 193 4.61 -4.05 14.11
N LYS A 194 3.49 -4.76 14.27
CA LYS A 194 2.78 -5.37 13.13
C LYS A 194 1.89 -4.37 12.38
N GLY A 195 2.14 -3.08 12.47
CA GLY A 195 1.40 -2.02 11.77
C GLY A 195 1.15 -0.79 12.65
N ALA A 196 0.43 0.20 12.10
CA ALA A 196 0.20 1.50 12.74
C ALA A 196 -0.66 1.43 14.00
N ALA A 197 -1.72 0.60 14.01
CA ALA A 197 -2.64 0.55 15.14
C ALA A 197 -1.97 0.15 16.46
N PRO A 198 -1.21 -0.97 16.57
CA PRO A 198 -0.50 -1.30 17.81
C PRO A 198 0.60 -0.29 18.16
N LEU A 199 1.31 0.27 17.17
CA LEU A 199 2.30 1.32 17.40
C LEU A 199 1.66 2.55 18.06
N LYS A 200 0.53 3.01 17.52
CA LYS A 200 -0.22 4.16 18.06
C LYS A 200 -0.67 3.95 19.50
N GLN A 201 -1.12 2.76 19.86
CA GLN A 201 -1.48 2.43 21.23
C GLN A 201 -0.31 2.57 22.22
N GLU A 202 0.89 2.19 21.82
CA GLU A 202 2.09 2.34 22.65
C GLU A 202 2.53 3.81 22.81
N LEU A 203 2.35 4.64 21.75
CA LEU A 203 2.56 6.10 21.84
C LEU A 203 1.57 6.75 22.80
N LEU A 204 0.27 6.43 22.69
CA LEU A 204 -0.78 6.93 23.56
C LEU A 204 -0.55 6.55 25.04
N ALA A 205 -0.06 5.34 25.28
CA ALA A 205 0.24 4.84 26.61
C ALA A 205 1.58 5.36 27.18
N GLY A 206 2.37 6.11 26.39
CA GLY A 206 3.68 6.62 26.82
C GLY A 206 4.79 5.57 26.90
N ARG A 207 4.52 4.32 26.50
CA ARG A 207 5.51 3.23 26.49
C ARG A 207 6.46 3.31 25.31
N LEU A 208 6.04 3.97 24.24
CA LEU A 208 6.87 4.31 23.07
C LEU A 208 6.99 5.84 22.99
N GLN A 209 8.19 6.35 22.73
CA GLN A 209 8.43 7.80 22.70
C GLN A 209 8.21 8.40 21.33
N ILE A 210 8.67 7.71 20.26
CA ILE A 210 8.69 8.22 18.90
C ILE A 210 8.06 7.19 17.98
N GLY A 211 7.32 7.64 16.98
CA GLY A 211 6.76 6.80 15.95
C GLY A 211 6.44 7.60 14.69
N GLY A 212 5.69 7.00 13.81
CA GLY A 212 5.18 7.68 12.63
C GLY A 212 4.47 6.71 11.70
N ASP A 213 3.55 7.27 10.93
CA ASP A 213 2.82 6.58 9.87
C ASP A 213 2.23 7.63 8.92
N GLN A 214 1.50 7.19 7.92
CA GLN A 214 0.71 8.08 7.09
C GLN A 214 -0.38 8.77 7.92
N LEU A 215 -0.60 10.05 7.66
CA LEU A 215 -1.40 10.97 8.46
C LEU A 215 -2.80 10.44 8.82
N SER A 216 -3.49 9.83 7.86
CA SER A 216 -4.90 9.43 8.03
C SER A 216 -5.16 8.51 9.23
N SER A 217 -4.15 7.76 9.68
CA SER A 217 -4.28 6.86 10.83
C SER A 217 -4.19 7.57 12.19
N SER A 218 -3.65 8.80 12.25
CA SER A 218 -3.34 9.50 13.50
C SER A 218 -3.84 10.94 13.55
N LEU A 219 -4.46 11.46 12.48
CA LEU A 219 -4.88 12.86 12.38
C LEU A 219 -5.84 13.27 13.51
N ALA A 220 -6.75 12.38 13.88
CA ALA A 220 -7.72 12.66 14.96
C ALA A 220 -7.03 12.84 16.31
N GLU A 221 -6.11 11.95 16.64
CA GLU A 221 -5.35 11.99 17.90
C GLU A 221 -4.36 13.18 17.93
N ILE A 222 -3.79 13.55 16.78
CA ILE A 222 -2.93 14.75 16.68
C ILE A 222 -3.76 16.00 16.92
N LYS A 223 -4.92 16.13 16.28
CA LYS A 223 -5.84 17.27 16.49
C LYS A 223 -6.38 17.34 17.93
N ALA A 224 -6.59 16.19 18.57
CA ALA A 224 -6.98 16.10 19.96
C ALA A 224 -5.82 16.36 20.96
N GLY A 225 -4.57 16.46 20.50
CA GLY A 225 -3.40 16.65 21.32
C GLY A 225 -2.98 15.41 22.15
N THR A 226 -3.57 14.26 21.87
CA THR A 226 -3.24 12.99 22.57
C THR A 226 -2.00 12.31 21.99
N ILE A 227 -1.58 12.70 20.79
CA ILE A 227 -0.28 12.38 20.15
C ILE A 227 0.28 13.69 19.60
N LYS A 228 1.59 13.91 19.73
CA LYS A 228 2.28 15.06 19.12
C LYS A 228 2.67 14.74 17.68
N ALA A 229 2.52 15.70 16.77
CA ALA A 229 3.18 15.68 15.47
C ALA A 229 4.46 16.49 15.55
N LEU A 230 5.61 15.89 15.22
CA LEU A 230 6.93 16.52 15.27
C LEU A 230 7.38 17.09 13.93
N ALA A 231 7.01 16.45 12.83
CA ALA A 231 7.30 16.90 11.48
C ALA A 231 6.47 16.12 10.46
N THR A 232 6.33 16.68 9.26
CA THR A 232 5.87 15.92 8.09
C THR A 232 7.03 15.67 7.13
N SER A 233 7.04 14.48 6.49
CA SER A 233 7.99 14.16 5.41
C SER A 233 7.54 14.67 4.03
N ALA A 234 6.39 15.34 3.93
CA ALA A 234 5.94 15.97 2.70
C ALA A 234 6.83 17.15 2.29
N SER A 235 6.84 17.48 1.00
CA SER A 235 7.59 18.61 0.44
C SER A 235 7.08 19.99 0.88
N LYS A 236 5.83 20.05 1.37
CA LYS A 236 5.15 21.26 1.86
C LYS A 236 4.39 20.92 3.15
N ARG A 237 4.09 21.95 3.95
CA ARG A 237 3.22 21.79 5.12
C ARG A 237 1.84 21.29 4.71
N ILE A 238 1.25 20.49 5.58
CA ILE A 238 -0.04 19.85 5.37
C ILE A 238 -1.15 20.83 5.82
N PRO A 239 -2.17 21.09 5.00
CA PRO A 239 -3.25 22.03 5.37
C PRO A 239 -3.96 21.65 6.67
N GLU A 240 -4.10 20.36 6.96
CA GLU A 240 -4.74 19.83 8.18
C GLU A 240 -3.91 20.05 9.45
N LEU A 241 -2.59 20.31 9.30
CA LEU A 241 -1.61 20.52 10.37
C LEU A 241 -0.66 21.67 10.00
N PRO A 242 -1.15 22.91 9.85
CA PRO A 242 -0.36 24.03 9.31
C PRO A 242 0.82 24.43 10.20
N ASP A 243 0.76 24.15 11.49
CA ASP A 243 1.82 24.46 12.46
C ASP A 243 2.93 23.40 12.51
N VAL A 244 2.71 22.21 11.91
CA VAL A 244 3.70 21.13 11.88
C VAL A 244 4.72 21.38 10.77
N PRO A 245 6.01 21.54 11.09
CA PRO A 245 7.04 21.82 10.08
C PRO A 245 7.29 20.59 9.18
N THR A 246 7.79 20.87 7.98
CA THR A 246 8.35 19.83 7.13
C THR A 246 9.75 19.43 7.62
N VAL A 247 10.18 18.20 7.31
CA VAL A 247 11.55 17.76 7.60
C VAL A 247 12.59 18.63 6.90
N LYS A 248 12.24 19.22 5.73
CA LYS A 248 13.11 20.15 4.99
C LYS A 248 13.29 21.48 5.72
N GLU A 249 12.23 22.04 6.29
CA GLU A 249 12.28 23.27 7.12
C GLU A 249 13.15 23.07 8.36
N LEU A 250 13.23 21.83 8.88
CA LEU A 250 14.07 21.43 10.01
C LEU A 250 15.52 21.09 9.63
N GLY A 251 15.92 21.28 8.36
CA GLY A 251 17.29 20.95 7.91
C GLY A 251 17.55 19.45 7.76
N LEU A 252 16.50 18.63 7.61
CA LEU A 252 16.56 17.16 7.48
C LEU A 252 16.01 16.70 6.11
N PRO A 253 16.52 17.21 4.96
CA PRO A 253 15.97 16.91 3.64
C PRO A 253 16.05 15.43 3.25
N SER A 254 16.95 14.66 3.87
CA SER A 254 17.07 13.22 3.65
C SER A 254 15.86 12.42 4.16
N LEU A 255 14.97 13.04 4.93
CA LEU A 255 13.72 12.46 5.44
C LEU A 255 12.50 12.85 4.60
N GLU A 256 12.68 13.66 3.53
CA GLU A 256 11.60 14.02 2.62
C GLU A 256 11.15 12.80 1.82
N LEU A 257 9.86 12.51 1.87
CA LEU A 257 9.29 11.31 1.27
C LEU A 257 7.79 11.51 1.02
N GLU A 258 7.33 11.18 -0.17
CA GLU A 258 5.93 11.23 -0.53
C GLU A 258 5.26 9.88 -0.28
N GLY A 259 4.33 9.85 0.67
CA GLY A 259 3.56 8.66 0.99
C GLY A 259 2.41 8.43 0.00
N TRP A 260 2.20 7.19 -0.41
CA TRP A 260 1.10 6.79 -1.28
C TRP A 260 0.48 5.47 -0.85
N ASN A 261 -0.75 5.20 -1.34
CA ASN A 261 -1.36 3.87 -1.34
C ASN A 261 -1.81 3.55 -2.76
N GLY A 262 -1.47 2.34 -3.23
CA GLY A 262 -1.75 1.89 -4.58
C GLY A 262 -2.25 0.46 -4.63
N ILE A 263 -2.95 0.14 -5.71
CA ILE A 263 -3.50 -1.18 -5.97
C ILE A 263 -2.64 -1.89 -6.99
N PHE A 264 -2.40 -3.19 -6.74
CA PHE A 264 -1.62 -4.09 -7.57
C PHE A 264 -2.40 -5.37 -7.86
N ALA A 265 -2.08 -6.01 -8.98
CA ALA A 265 -2.55 -7.32 -9.36
C ALA A 265 -1.35 -8.26 -9.60
N PRO A 266 -1.52 -9.61 -9.69
CA PRO A 266 -0.45 -10.50 -10.16
C PRO A 266 0.02 -10.10 -11.56
N ALA A 267 1.34 -10.18 -11.83
CA ALA A 267 1.94 -9.69 -13.07
C ALA A 267 1.33 -10.27 -14.37
N LYS A 268 0.81 -11.52 -14.30
CA LYS A 268 0.20 -12.21 -15.44
C LYS A 268 -1.31 -11.95 -15.60
N THR A 269 -1.87 -10.99 -14.85
CA THR A 269 -3.29 -10.62 -15.00
C THR A 269 -3.53 -10.03 -16.38
N PRO A 270 -4.57 -10.48 -17.11
CA PRO A 270 -4.89 -9.98 -18.45
C PRO A 270 -5.07 -8.45 -18.46
N LYS A 271 -4.63 -7.84 -19.57
CA LYS A 271 -4.58 -6.37 -19.70
C LYS A 271 -5.97 -5.73 -19.59
N ASP A 272 -6.98 -6.33 -20.17
CA ASP A 272 -8.38 -5.89 -20.10
C ASP A 272 -8.92 -5.89 -18.66
N ILE A 273 -8.50 -6.87 -17.85
CA ILE A 273 -8.82 -6.93 -16.41
C ILE A 273 -8.11 -5.80 -15.66
N ILE A 274 -6.83 -5.55 -15.92
CA ILE A 274 -6.09 -4.43 -15.33
C ILE A 274 -6.75 -3.10 -15.68
N GLU A 275 -7.10 -2.88 -16.95
CA GLU A 275 -7.78 -1.67 -17.42
C GLU A 275 -9.17 -1.51 -16.76
N ARG A 276 -9.91 -2.61 -16.61
CA ARG A 276 -11.19 -2.58 -15.89
C ARG A 276 -11.00 -2.21 -14.41
N LEU A 277 -10.07 -2.84 -13.71
CA LEU A 277 -9.75 -2.53 -12.31
C LEU A 277 -9.30 -1.07 -12.16
N ASN A 278 -8.43 -0.59 -13.05
CA ASN A 278 -7.95 0.80 -13.04
C ASN A 278 -9.12 1.79 -13.16
N LYS A 279 -10.03 1.58 -14.12
CA LYS A 279 -11.21 2.41 -14.32
C LYS A 279 -12.08 2.47 -13.04
N GLU A 280 -12.28 1.34 -12.39
CA GLU A 280 -13.08 1.26 -11.18
C GLU A 280 -12.42 1.95 -9.99
N VAL A 281 -11.10 1.81 -9.84
CA VAL A 281 -10.32 2.52 -8.81
C VAL A 281 -10.39 4.03 -9.02
N ILE A 282 -10.17 4.52 -10.25
CA ILE A 282 -10.27 5.94 -10.58
C ILE A 282 -11.67 6.48 -10.28
N SER A 283 -12.71 5.74 -10.68
CA SER A 283 -14.10 6.12 -10.38
C SER A 283 -14.36 6.18 -8.88
N ALA A 284 -13.85 5.20 -8.12
CA ALA A 284 -14.02 5.13 -6.68
C ALA A 284 -13.35 6.31 -5.96
N VAL A 285 -12.07 6.60 -6.26
CA VAL A 285 -11.33 7.67 -5.57
C VAL A 285 -11.81 9.07 -5.96
N ARG A 286 -12.39 9.22 -7.15
CA ARG A 286 -12.97 10.50 -7.63
C ARG A 286 -14.45 10.67 -7.28
N HIS A 287 -15.06 9.69 -6.62
CA HIS A 287 -16.43 9.85 -6.14
C HIS A 287 -16.48 10.97 -5.07
N PRO A 288 -17.44 11.92 -5.14
CA PRO A 288 -17.50 13.08 -4.24
C PRO A 288 -17.40 12.73 -2.75
N ASP A 289 -18.14 11.71 -2.30
CA ASP A 289 -18.12 11.27 -0.90
C ASP A 289 -16.74 10.71 -0.48
N VAL A 290 -16.07 9.99 -1.40
CA VAL A 290 -14.74 9.44 -1.15
C VAL A 290 -13.70 10.56 -1.13
N MET A 291 -13.73 11.47 -2.10
CA MET A 291 -12.85 12.64 -2.13
C MET A 291 -12.97 13.47 -0.85
N LYS A 292 -14.22 13.75 -0.43
CA LYS A 292 -14.45 14.46 0.83
C LYS A 292 -13.86 13.70 2.03
N ARG A 293 -14.12 12.40 2.13
CA ARG A 293 -13.62 11.57 3.24
C ARG A 293 -12.11 11.46 3.24
N LEU A 294 -11.47 11.34 2.07
CA LEU A 294 -10.01 11.36 1.93
C LEU A 294 -9.43 12.69 2.39
N SER A 295 -9.99 13.81 1.93
CA SER A 295 -9.57 15.15 2.37
C SER A 295 -9.71 15.32 3.88
N ASP A 296 -10.83 14.91 4.49
CA ASP A 296 -11.04 14.96 5.95
C ASP A 296 -9.96 14.14 6.72
N LEU A 297 -9.29 13.21 6.05
CA LEU A 297 -8.22 12.35 6.58
C LEU A 297 -6.81 12.81 6.18
N GLY A 298 -6.68 13.96 5.51
CA GLY A 298 -5.41 14.48 5.02
C GLY A 298 -4.82 13.64 3.88
N ALA A 299 -5.66 13.01 3.08
CA ALA A 299 -5.28 12.24 1.91
C ALA A 299 -5.78 12.90 0.62
N GLU A 300 -4.97 12.84 -0.43
CA GLU A 300 -5.29 13.36 -1.75
C GLU A 300 -5.66 12.22 -2.70
N ALA A 301 -6.83 12.32 -3.36
CA ALA A 301 -7.26 11.37 -4.39
C ALA A 301 -6.41 11.55 -5.67
N VAL A 302 -5.86 10.46 -6.19
CA VAL A 302 -5.00 10.46 -7.38
C VAL A 302 -5.69 9.75 -8.55
N GLY A 303 -5.77 8.44 -8.51
CA GLY A 303 -6.30 7.64 -9.62
C GLY A 303 -5.35 7.67 -10.82
N SER A 304 -4.13 7.15 -10.68
CA SER A 304 -3.14 7.06 -11.78
C SER A 304 -3.48 5.96 -12.78
N THR A 305 -2.87 6.03 -13.95
CA THR A 305 -2.84 4.91 -14.89
C THR A 305 -1.91 3.79 -14.40
N PRO A 306 -2.05 2.54 -14.88
CA PRO A 306 -1.13 1.45 -14.58
C PRO A 306 0.33 1.79 -14.93
N SER A 307 0.56 2.38 -16.11
CA SER A 307 1.90 2.74 -16.58
C SER A 307 2.57 3.82 -15.73
N GLU A 308 1.82 4.79 -15.21
CA GLU A 308 2.33 5.81 -14.30
C GLU A 308 2.76 5.19 -12.97
N GLN A 309 1.95 4.25 -12.44
CA GLN A 309 2.29 3.52 -11.21
C GLN A 309 3.54 2.67 -11.39
N ASP A 310 3.64 1.89 -12.48
CA ASP A 310 4.80 1.04 -12.75
C ASP A 310 6.08 1.86 -12.94
N ALA A 311 6.00 2.98 -13.66
CA ALA A 311 7.13 3.90 -13.84
C ALA A 311 7.58 4.53 -12.52
N MET A 312 6.63 4.94 -11.67
CA MET A 312 6.93 5.47 -10.34
C MET A 312 7.58 4.40 -9.45
N LEU A 313 7.03 3.18 -9.43
CA LEU A 313 7.54 2.07 -8.64
C LEU A 313 8.99 1.74 -9.03
N LYS A 314 9.28 1.63 -10.34
CA LYS A 314 10.63 1.39 -10.84
C LYS A 314 11.61 2.48 -10.40
N LYS A 315 11.24 3.75 -10.57
CA LYS A 315 12.06 4.89 -10.13
C LYS A 315 12.36 4.82 -8.63
N GLN A 316 11.36 4.49 -7.82
CA GLN A 316 11.52 4.38 -6.36
C GLN A 316 12.40 3.19 -5.98
N MET A 317 12.23 2.02 -6.62
CA MET A 317 13.09 0.86 -6.40
C MET A 317 14.57 1.21 -6.61
N ASP A 318 14.90 1.94 -7.70
CA ASP A 318 16.27 2.36 -8.00
C ASP A 318 16.81 3.33 -6.94
N GLN A 319 16.01 4.31 -6.51
CA GLN A 319 16.37 5.25 -5.45
C GLN A 319 16.59 4.53 -4.11
N PHE A 320 15.71 3.62 -3.75
CA PHE A 320 15.80 2.91 -2.47
C PHE A 320 16.94 1.91 -2.41
N ARG A 321 17.31 1.29 -3.55
CA ARG A 321 18.54 0.45 -3.62
C ARG A 321 19.79 1.24 -3.22
N ALA A 322 19.90 2.50 -3.65
CA ALA A 322 21.03 3.35 -3.26
C ALA A 322 20.97 3.73 -1.76
N ILE A 323 19.81 4.13 -1.26
CA ILE A 323 19.61 4.58 0.12
C ILE A 323 19.82 3.42 1.11
N ILE A 324 19.17 2.27 0.87
CA ILE A 324 19.16 1.14 1.82
C ILE A 324 20.50 0.41 1.85
N ARG A 325 21.25 0.37 0.73
CA ARG A 325 22.60 -0.22 0.72
C ARG A 325 23.54 0.44 1.72
N ASP A 326 23.40 1.74 1.93
CA ASP A 326 24.20 2.51 2.90
C ASP A 326 23.66 2.44 4.33
N MET A 327 22.46 1.88 4.51
CA MET A 327 21.83 1.67 5.81
C MET A 327 21.91 0.18 6.13
N LYS A 328 22.63 -0.19 7.19
CA LYS A 328 22.58 -1.56 7.73
C LYS A 328 21.22 -1.73 8.43
N LEU A 329 20.19 -2.06 7.65
CA LEU A 329 18.86 -2.41 8.20
C LEU A 329 18.94 -3.88 8.65
N GLU A 330 19.15 -4.11 9.94
CA GLU A 330 19.14 -5.44 10.55
C GLU A 330 17.72 -5.98 10.77
#